data_c04102f613ec83ac73441dc0ebb7f74d
#
_entry.id   c04102f613ec83ac73441dc0ebb7f74d
#
_cell.length_a   1.000
_cell.length_b   1.000
_cell.length_c   1.000
_cell.angle_alpha   90.00
_cell.angle_beta   90.00
_cell.angle_gamma   90.00
#
_symmetry.space_group_name_H-M   'P 1'
#
loop_
_entity.id
_entity.type
_entity.pdbx_description
1 polymer ?
#
loop_
_entity_poly.entity_id
_entity_poly.type
_entity_poly.pdbx_seq_one_letter_code
_entity_poly.pdbx_strand_id
1 'polypeptide(L)'
;TNDQGKIVEMPLAIQLKEFEIYEYPPKLMLVNGKTGDPIPKDKPATIVVDSTFKTGELQGWRIKLNKCIDEAAPLMTRDTTNYLPWHSSGAVTAINITATSPDGKVKKTGWVTCGSYHFPYQVLSLDGKISIAMPEREPQRYLSRIELMTQAGLHAFADIEVNSPLSVEGWKIYQLSYDTSMGRWSETSVLELVRDPWLPFVYAGLGMMMLGAVFMFLSLQRRKETKE
;
A
#
# COMPACT_ATOMS: atom_id res chain seq x y z
N THR A 1 28.09 -4.62 8.84
CA THR A 1 29.06 -4.76 9.95
C THR A 1 28.40 -5.56 11.06
N ASN A 2 29.12 -6.44 11.74
CA ASN A 2 28.63 -7.10 12.93
C ASN A 2 28.59 -6.14 14.13
N ASP A 3 28.06 -6.59 15.28
CA ASP A 3 27.95 -5.79 16.52
C ASP A 3 29.30 -5.25 17.04
N GLN A 4 30.43 -5.74 16.51
CA GLN A 4 31.78 -5.31 16.82
C GLN A 4 32.36 -4.32 15.78
N GLY A 5 31.54 -3.85 14.81
CA GLY A 5 31.98 -2.96 13.74
C GLY A 5 32.86 -3.59 12.66
N LYS A 6 33.00 -4.90 12.65
CA LYS A 6 33.80 -5.62 11.63
C LYS A 6 32.95 -5.82 10.36
N ILE A 7 33.57 -5.58 9.20
CA ILE A 7 32.94 -5.87 7.90
C ILE A 7 32.80 -7.40 7.79
N VAL A 8 31.56 -7.85 7.60
CA VAL A 8 31.26 -9.27 7.34
C VAL A 8 30.92 -9.39 5.86
N GLU A 9 31.60 -10.29 5.20
CA GLU A 9 31.31 -10.62 3.81
C GLU A 9 30.04 -11.45 3.74
N MET A 10 29.09 -10.97 2.92
CA MET A 10 27.80 -11.65 2.75
C MET A 10 27.95 -12.75 1.69
N PRO A 11 27.35 -13.93 1.91
CA PRO A 11 27.45 -15.05 0.96
C PRO A 11 26.56 -14.86 -0.27
N LEU A 12 25.80 -13.77 -0.35
CA LEU A 12 24.89 -13.46 -1.44
C LEU A 12 24.94 -11.96 -1.77
N ALA A 13 24.73 -11.64 -3.05
CA ALA A 13 24.56 -10.30 -3.56
C ALA A 13 23.15 -10.16 -4.12
N ILE A 14 22.52 -9.03 -3.85
CA ILE A 14 21.15 -8.73 -4.32
C ILE A 14 21.20 -7.42 -5.10
N GLN A 15 20.65 -7.44 -6.30
CA GLN A 15 20.42 -6.26 -7.10
C GLN A 15 18.93 -6.04 -7.27
N LEU A 16 18.41 -4.90 -6.83
CA LEU A 16 17.04 -4.48 -7.13
C LEU A 16 16.94 -4.15 -8.62
N LYS A 17 15.99 -4.75 -9.31
CA LYS A 17 15.67 -4.47 -10.72
C LYS A 17 14.49 -3.54 -10.84
N GLU A 18 13.48 -3.76 -10.02
CA GLU A 18 12.24 -2.99 -10.05
C GLU A 18 11.56 -3.05 -8.69
N PHE A 19 10.97 -1.94 -8.28
CA PHE A 19 10.12 -1.87 -7.10
C PHE A 19 8.77 -1.29 -7.51
N GLU A 20 7.70 -2.00 -7.21
CA GLU A 20 6.33 -1.60 -7.54
C GLU A 20 5.46 -1.57 -6.29
N ILE A 21 4.63 -0.54 -6.19
CA ILE A 21 3.55 -0.46 -5.20
C ILE A 21 2.22 -0.49 -5.94
N TYR A 22 1.46 -1.56 -5.71
CA TYR A 22 0.06 -1.63 -6.13
C TYR A 22 -0.80 -0.91 -5.10
N GLU A 23 -1.66 -0.03 -5.55
CA GLU A 23 -2.51 0.78 -4.69
C GLU A 23 -3.98 0.41 -4.88
N TYR A 24 -4.77 0.55 -3.81
CA TYR A 24 -6.22 0.47 -3.92
C TYR A 24 -6.76 1.57 -4.84
N PRO A 25 -7.94 1.36 -5.44
CA PRO A 25 -8.61 2.39 -6.23
C PRO A 25 -8.73 3.70 -5.45
N PRO A 26 -8.61 4.86 -6.13
CA PRO A 26 -8.70 6.15 -5.47
C PRO A 26 -10.07 6.34 -4.81
N LYS A 27 -10.06 7.07 -3.69
CA LYS A 27 -11.25 7.43 -2.93
C LYS A 27 -11.49 8.93 -3.04
N LEU A 28 -12.75 9.34 -3.04
CA LEU A 28 -13.15 10.74 -2.92
C LEU A 28 -13.85 10.94 -1.59
N MET A 29 -13.57 12.06 -0.94
CA MET A 29 -14.22 12.46 0.32
C MET A 29 -14.50 13.95 0.36
N LEU A 30 -15.43 14.33 1.22
CA LEU A 30 -15.67 15.74 1.54
C LEU A 30 -14.69 16.20 2.62
N VAL A 31 -14.15 17.40 2.41
CA VAL A 31 -13.27 18.07 3.37
C VAL A 31 -13.73 19.50 3.60
N ASN A 32 -13.41 20.04 4.77
CA ASN A 32 -13.59 21.46 5.03
C ASN A 32 -12.63 22.27 4.15
N GLY A 33 -13.14 23.17 3.34
CA GLY A 33 -12.34 23.94 2.37
C GLY A 33 -11.32 24.90 3.00
N LYS A 34 -11.41 25.15 4.33
CA LYS A 34 -10.46 26.03 5.03
C LYS A 34 -9.42 25.23 5.83
N THR A 35 -9.83 24.16 6.52
CA THR A 35 -8.95 23.40 7.42
C THR A 35 -8.41 22.13 6.78
N GLY A 36 -9.05 21.64 5.70
CA GLY A 36 -8.72 20.34 5.10
C GLY A 36 -9.25 19.12 5.90
N ASP A 37 -9.90 19.35 7.05
CA ASP A 37 -10.44 18.26 7.86
C ASP A 37 -11.53 17.48 7.11
N PRO A 38 -11.57 16.15 7.22
CA PRO A 38 -12.63 15.34 6.62
C PRO A 38 -14.01 15.63 7.24
N ILE A 39 -15.06 15.46 6.45
CA ILE A 39 -16.46 15.68 6.87
C ILE A 39 -17.27 14.39 6.66
N PRO A 40 -17.88 13.80 7.72
CA PRO A 40 -17.72 14.10 9.15
C PRO A 40 -16.31 13.72 9.65
N LYS A 41 -15.84 14.39 10.69
CA LYS A 41 -14.47 14.21 11.23
C LYS A 41 -14.23 12.79 11.77
N ASP A 42 -15.21 12.23 12.50
CA ASP A 42 -15.06 10.94 13.18
C ASP A 42 -15.20 9.74 12.24
N LYS A 43 -15.99 9.86 11.18
CA LYS A 43 -16.19 8.79 10.19
C LYS A 43 -16.39 9.40 8.80
N PRO A 44 -15.30 9.69 8.09
CA PRO A 44 -15.37 10.28 6.77
C PRO A 44 -16.19 9.42 5.81
N ALA A 45 -17.18 10.04 5.15
CA ALA A 45 -17.88 9.39 4.05
C ALA A 45 -16.94 9.39 2.83
N THR A 46 -16.72 8.24 2.23
CA THR A 46 -15.87 8.07 1.06
C THR A 46 -16.59 7.37 -0.08
N ILE A 47 -16.24 7.71 -1.30
CA ILE A 47 -16.62 6.97 -2.50
C ILE A 47 -15.34 6.39 -3.12
N VAL A 48 -15.37 5.10 -3.43
CA VAL A 48 -14.31 4.44 -4.20
C VAL A 48 -14.56 4.67 -5.69
N VAL A 49 -13.54 5.12 -6.41
CA VAL A 49 -13.60 5.35 -7.85
C VAL A 49 -12.81 4.24 -8.54
N ASP A 50 -13.45 3.11 -8.74
CA ASP A 50 -12.91 1.98 -9.48
C ASP A 50 -13.31 2.03 -10.98
N SER A 51 -12.95 1.00 -11.73
CA SER A 51 -13.26 0.90 -13.17
C SER A 51 -14.76 0.84 -13.49
N THR A 52 -15.60 0.50 -12.52
CA THR A 52 -17.06 0.40 -12.67
C THR A 52 -17.79 1.68 -12.24
N PHE A 53 -17.10 2.57 -11.53
CA PHE A 53 -17.69 3.77 -10.99
C PHE A 53 -18.11 4.76 -12.09
N LYS A 54 -19.35 5.17 -12.09
CA LYS A 54 -19.91 6.20 -13.00
C LYS A 54 -20.51 7.37 -12.22
N THR A 55 -21.28 7.04 -11.19
CA THR A 55 -21.97 8.04 -10.35
C THR A 55 -22.06 7.52 -8.92
N GLY A 56 -22.00 8.43 -7.95
CA GLY A 56 -22.15 8.13 -6.53
C GLY A 56 -22.69 9.33 -5.77
N GLU A 57 -22.86 9.19 -4.46
CA GLU A 57 -23.37 10.24 -3.58
C GLU A 57 -22.46 10.39 -2.36
N LEU A 58 -22.06 11.64 -2.07
CA LEU A 58 -21.33 12.05 -0.88
C LEU A 58 -22.17 13.06 -0.10
N GLN A 59 -22.79 12.61 0.99
CA GLN A 59 -23.59 13.44 1.88
C GLN A 59 -24.59 14.36 1.13
N GLY A 60 -25.37 13.78 0.21
CA GLY A 60 -26.35 14.47 -0.61
C GLY A 60 -25.79 15.09 -1.90
N TRP A 61 -24.46 15.24 -2.03
CA TRP A 61 -23.86 15.67 -3.29
C TRP A 61 -23.78 14.50 -4.27
N ARG A 62 -24.38 14.66 -5.44
CA ARG A 62 -24.27 13.68 -6.53
C ARG A 62 -22.99 13.90 -7.31
N ILE A 63 -22.13 12.89 -7.32
CA ILE A 63 -20.83 12.90 -7.98
C ILE A 63 -20.92 12.06 -9.25
N LYS A 64 -20.57 12.65 -10.38
CA LYS A 64 -20.46 11.95 -11.68
C LYS A 64 -19.03 11.96 -12.13
N LEU A 65 -18.51 10.79 -12.50
CA LEU A 65 -17.19 10.66 -13.12
C LEU A 65 -17.26 11.11 -14.58
N ASN A 66 -16.36 12.01 -14.99
CA ASN A 66 -16.19 12.40 -16.38
C ASN A 66 -14.96 11.72 -17.00
N LYS A 67 -13.84 11.70 -16.29
CA LYS A 67 -12.59 11.09 -16.74
C LYS A 67 -11.72 10.70 -15.54
N CYS A 68 -10.99 9.58 -15.68
CA CYS A 68 -9.94 9.15 -14.76
C CYS A 68 -8.66 8.91 -15.55
N ILE A 69 -7.52 9.37 -15.04
CA ILE A 69 -6.19 9.16 -15.61
C ILE A 69 -5.29 8.74 -14.46
N ASP A 70 -4.79 7.51 -14.50
CA ASP A 70 -3.98 6.95 -13.40
C ASP A 70 -2.58 7.56 -13.32
N GLU A 71 -2.03 7.91 -14.47
CA GLU A 71 -0.73 8.57 -14.56
C GLU A 71 -0.87 9.84 -15.38
N ALA A 72 -0.90 10.97 -14.70
CA ALA A 72 -1.15 12.28 -15.28
C ALA A 72 -0.17 13.33 -14.76
N ALA A 73 0.03 14.35 -15.57
CA ALA A 73 0.66 15.59 -15.17
C ALA A 73 -0.29 16.77 -15.36
N PRO A 74 -0.21 17.79 -14.48
CA PRO A 74 -0.99 19.02 -14.63
C PRO A 74 -0.48 19.84 -15.82
N LEU A 75 -1.40 20.27 -16.68
CA LEU A 75 -1.19 21.30 -17.69
C LEU A 75 -1.84 22.59 -17.19
N MET A 76 -1.01 23.50 -16.70
CA MET A 76 -1.47 24.79 -16.21
C MET A 76 -1.65 25.76 -17.38
N THR A 77 -2.87 26.26 -17.53
CA THR A 77 -3.19 27.42 -18.36
C THR A 77 -3.50 28.62 -17.46
N ARG A 78 -3.63 29.83 -18.02
CA ARG A 78 -3.82 31.05 -17.20
C ARG A 78 -4.99 30.96 -16.20
N ASP A 79 -6.06 30.25 -16.57
CA ASP A 79 -7.30 30.23 -15.77
C ASP A 79 -7.73 28.84 -15.31
N THR A 80 -7.11 27.77 -15.81
CA THR A 80 -7.51 26.40 -15.52
C THR A 80 -6.34 25.44 -15.47
N THR A 81 -6.44 24.43 -14.61
CA THR A 81 -5.54 23.30 -14.60
C THR A 81 -6.24 22.10 -15.25
N ASN A 82 -5.65 21.56 -16.30
CA ASN A 82 -6.07 20.31 -16.91
C ASN A 82 -5.04 19.21 -16.62
N TYR A 83 -5.41 17.97 -16.82
CA TYR A 83 -4.51 16.82 -16.66
C TYR A 83 -4.42 16.03 -17.95
N LEU A 84 -3.19 15.69 -18.33
CA LEU A 84 -2.89 14.88 -19.50
C LEU A 84 -2.16 13.60 -19.07
N PRO A 85 -2.33 12.50 -19.82
CA PRO A 85 -1.54 11.28 -19.58
C PRO A 85 -0.04 11.59 -19.60
N TRP A 86 0.69 11.12 -18.59
CA TRP A 86 2.11 11.35 -18.47
C TRP A 86 2.74 10.18 -17.70
N HIS A 87 3.41 9.29 -18.43
CA HIS A 87 3.99 8.05 -17.93
C HIS A 87 5.45 8.28 -17.50
N SER A 88 5.62 8.91 -16.35
CA SER A 88 6.95 9.13 -15.75
C SER A 88 6.85 9.25 -14.24
N SER A 89 8.00 9.11 -13.57
CA SER A 89 8.11 9.21 -12.12
C SER A 89 7.53 10.52 -11.59
N GLY A 90 6.68 10.42 -10.56
CA GLY A 90 5.96 11.56 -9.99
C GLY A 90 4.59 11.84 -10.61
N ALA A 91 4.14 11.10 -11.64
CA ALA A 91 2.78 11.21 -12.16
C ALA A 91 1.74 11.01 -11.05
N VAL A 92 0.60 11.67 -11.19
CA VAL A 92 -0.50 11.62 -10.23
C VAL A 92 -1.73 10.94 -10.81
N THR A 93 -2.52 10.28 -9.98
CA THR A 93 -3.88 9.89 -10.38
C THR A 93 -4.76 11.13 -10.36
N ALA A 94 -5.34 11.47 -11.50
CA ALA A 94 -6.22 12.62 -11.66
C ALA A 94 -7.62 12.21 -12.10
N ILE A 95 -8.64 12.69 -11.37
CA ILE A 95 -10.04 12.37 -11.62
C ILE A 95 -10.78 13.66 -11.93
N ASN A 96 -11.42 13.74 -13.09
CA ASN A 96 -12.35 14.80 -13.44
C ASN A 96 -13.76 14.39 -13.06
N ILE A 97 -14.42 15.19 -12.23
CA ILE A 97 -15.77 14.94 -11.73
C ILE A 97 -16.68 16.14 -11.92
N THR A 98 -17.98 15.83 -11.97
CA THR A 98 -19.05 16.82 -11.84
C THR A 98 -19.80 16.56 -10.55
N ALA A 99 -19.82 17.51 -9.64
CA ALA A 99 -20.57 17.49 -8.40
C ALA A 99 -21.81 18.36 -8.52
N THR A 100 -22.97 17.81 -8.14
CA THR A 100 -24.26 18.51 -8.13
C THR A 100 -24.79 18.53 -6.70
N SER A 101 -25.20 19.72 -6.22
CA SER A 101 -25.76 19.89 -4.88
C SER A 101 -27.08 19.12 -4.68
N PRO A 102 -27.49 18.85 -3.41
CA PRO A 102 -28.72 18.14 -3.11
C PRO A 102 -29.98 18.82 -3.70
N ASP A 103 -29.99 20.15 -3.77
CA ASP A 103 -31.08 20.95 -4.34
C ASP A 103 -30.97 21.12 -5.87
N GLY A 104 -29.91 20.59 -6.49
CA GLY A 104 -29.67 20.67 -7.93
C GLY A 104 -29.23 22.04 -8.46
N LYS A 105 -29.12 23.06 -7.59
CA LYS A 105 -28.84 24.45 -8.01
C LYS A 105 -27.36 24.70 -8.28
N VAL A 106 -26.50 24.05 -7.53
CA VAL A 106 -25.03 24.20 -7.68
C VAL A 106 -24.48 23.00 -8.45
N LYS A 107 -23.79 23.29 -9.55
CA LYS A 107 -23.09 22.29 -10.33
C LYS A 107 -21.64 22.75 -10.54
N LYS A 108 -20.68 21.95 -10.10
CA LYS A 108 -19.25 22.22 -10.22
C LYS A 108 -18.57 21.07 -10.94
N THR A 109 -17.67 21.40 -11.85
CA THR A 109 -16.86 20.41 -12.59
C THR A 109 -15.40 20.79 -12.44
N GLY A 110 -14.55 19.79 -12.18
CA GLY A 110 -13.11 20.02 -12.05
C GLY A 110 -12.35 18.74 -11.78
N TRP A 111 -11.04 18.90 -11.67
CA TRP A 111 -10.10 17.83 -11.39
C TRP A 111 -9.83 17.73 -9.90
N VAL A 112 -9.61 16.49 -9.45
CA VAL A 112 -9.21 16.14 -8.08
C VAL A 112 -8.05 15.15 -8.14
N THR A 113 -7.01 15.39 -7.36
CA THR A 113 -5.84 14.50 -7.23
C THR A 113 -5.27 14.57 -5.83
N CYS A 114 -4.69 13.48 -5.34
CA CYS A 114 -3.94 13.44 -4.08
C CYS A 114 -2.55 14.09 -4.18
N GLY A 115 -2.08 14.40 -5.41
CA GLY A 115 -0.72 14.87 -5.63
C GLY A 115 0.31 13.73 -5.60
N SER A 116 1.58 14.12 -5.68
CA SER A 116 2.75 13.25 -5.55
C SER A 116 3.91 14.05 -4.97
N TYR A 117 5.10 13.45 -4.83
CA TYR A 117 6.31 14.19 -4.45
C TYR A 117 6.68 15.29 -5.45
N HIS A 118 6.18 15.23 -6.69
CA HIS A 118 6.50 16.16 -7.77
C HIS A 118 5.39 17.18 -8.02
N PHE A 119 4.12 16.81 -7.89
CA PHE A 119 2.96 17.65 -8.17
C PHE A 119 2.10 17.84 -6.92
N PRO A 120 1.59 19.08 -6.68
CA PRO A 120 0.72 19.34 -5.56
C PRO A 120 -0.64 18.64 -5.72
N TYR A 121 -1.31 18.37 -4.59
CA TYR A 121 -2.70 17.91 -4.60
C TYR A 121 -3.64 18.99 -5.16
N GLN A 122 -4.78 18.56 -5.70
CA GLN A 122 -5.84 19.45 -6.15
C GLN A 122 -7.19 18.99 -5.64
N VAL A 123 -7.99 19.94 -5.16
CA VAL A 123 -9.36 19.71 -4.66
C VAL A 123 -10.37 20.45 -5.51
N LEU A 124 -11.61 19.95 -5.55
CA LEU A 124 -12.75 20.64 -6.18
C LEU A 124 -13.56 21.38 -5.12
N SER A 125 -13.48 22.70 -5.10
CA SER A 125 -14.31 23.54 -4.21
C SER A 125 -15.76 23.56 -4.67
N LEU A 126 -16.70 23.27 -3.76
CA LEU A 126 -18.13 23.20 -4.04
C LEU A 126 -18.84 24.54 -3.76
N ASP A 127 -18.78 25.01 -2.50
CA ASP A 127 -19.51 26.20 -2.02
C ASP A 127 -18.65 27.18 -1.22
N GLY A 128 -17.31 27.05 -1.30
CA GLY A 128 -16.35 27.83 -0.53
C GLY A 128 -16.17 27.39 0.93
N LYS A 129 -17.00 26.48 1.44
CA LYS A 129 -16.87 25.87 2.78
C LYS A 129 -16.47 24.41 2.70
N ILE A 130 -16.94 23.72 1.67
CA ILE A 130 -16.76 22.28 1.47
C ILE A 130 -16.04 22.07 0.13
N SER A 131 -15.11 21.15 0.12
CA SER A 131 -14.39 20.72 -1.09
C SER A 131 -14.39 19.20 -1.19
N ILE A 132 -14.28 18.69 -2.41
CA ILE A 132 -14.00 17.27 -2.66
C ILE A 132 -12.50 17.11 -2.79
N ALA A 133 -11.95 16.20 -2.00
CA ALA A 133 -10.54 15.84 -2.00
C ALA A 133 -10.36 14.34 -2.28
N MET A 134 -9.18 14.00 -2.78
CA MET A 134 -8.68 12.64 -2.88
C MET A 134 -7.62 12.46 -1.81
N PRO A 135 -7.82 11.60 -0.81
CA PRO A 135 -6.75 11.24 0.11
C PRO A 135 -5.64 10.47 -0.63
N GLU A 136 -4.47 10.40 -0.02
CA GLU A 136 -3.40 9.54 -0.49
C GLU A 136 -3.91 8.10 -0.64
N ARG A 137 -3.48 7.44 -1.72
CA ARG A 137 -3.93 6.08 -2.01
C ARG A 137 -3.27 5.09 -1.06
N GLU A 138 -4.07 4.19 -0.53
CA GLU A 138 -3.58 3.14 0.36
C GLU A 138 -2.84 2.07 -0.46
N PRO A 139 -1.64 1.64 -0.05
CA PRO A 139 -0.95 0.56 -0.71
C PRO A 139 -1.67 -0.77 -0.46
N GLN A 140 -1.80 -1.58 -1.49
CA GLN A 140 -2.38 -2.91 -1.44
C GLN A 140 -1.31 -3.99 -1.40
N ARG A 141 -0.23 -3.82 -2.17
CA ARG A 141 0.83 -4.81 -2.33
C ARG A 141 2.13 -4.11 -2.68
N TYR A 142 3.23 -4.61 -2.13
CA TYR A 142 4.59 -4.19 -2.45
C TYR A 142 5.30 -5.35 -3.13
N LEU A 143 5.98 -5.08 -4.23
CA LEU A 143 6.71 -6.06 -5.02
C LEU A 143 8.11 -5.56 -5.30
N SER A 144 9.12 -6.30 -4.84
CA SER A 144 10.52 -6.07 -5.21
C SER A 144 10.98 -7.18 -6.14
N ARG A 145 11.29 -6.86 -7.39
CA ARG A 145 11.95 -7.77 -8.33
C ARG A 145 13.44 -7.64 -8.17
N ILE A 146 14.07 -8.73 -7.83
CA ILE A 146 15.51 -8.77 -7.55
C ILE A 146 16.24 -9.77 -8.45
N GLU A 147 17.49 -9.48 -8.69
CA GLU A 147 18.47 -10.43 -9.19
C GLU A 147 19.36 -10.86 -8.02
N LEU A 148 19.43 -12.15 -7.78
CA LEU A 148 20.17 -12.77 -6.70
C LEU A 148 21.34 -13.57 -7.23
N MET A 149 22.52 -13.35 -6.64
CA MET A 149 23.74 -14.12 -6.90
C MET A 149 24.29 -14.65 -5.59
N THR A 150 24.64 -15.93 -5.54
CA THR A 150 25.27 -16.54 -4.35
C THR A 150 26.70 -16.97 -4.64
N GLN A 151 27.50 -17.12 -3.59
CA GLN A 151 28.88 -17.65 -3.70
C GLN A 151 28.89 -19.08 -4.23
N ALA A 152 27.82 -19.86 -4.03
CA ALA A 152 27.67 -21.21 -4.56
C ALA A 152 27.40 -21.25 -6.07
N GLY A 153 27.30 -20.10 -6.75
CA GLY A 153 27.09 -19.98 -8.18
C GLY A 153 25.61 -19.95 -8.63
N LEU A 154 24.66 -19.83 -7.68
CA LEU A 154 23.27 -19.60 -8.05
C LEU A 154 23.12 -18.17 -8.59
N HIS A 155 22.47 -18.05 -9.75
CA HIS A 155 22.06 -16.78 -10.34
C HIS A 155 20.59 -16.90 -10.71
N ALA A 156 19.71 -16.12 -10.09
CA ALA A 156 18.28 -16.21 -10.24
C ALA A 156 17.59 -14.86 -10.13
N PHE A 157 16.45 -14.72 -10.82
CA PHE A 157 15.52 -13.62 -10.61
C PHE A 157 14.42 -14.10 -9.67
N ALA A 158 14.00 -13.24 -8.78
CA ALA A 158 12.95 -13.55 -7.82
C ALA A 158 12.13 -12.30 -7.47
N ASP A 159 10.87 -12.54 -7.11
CA ASP A 159 9.95 -11.54 -6.61
C ASP A 159 9.85 -11.68 -5.09
N ILE A 160 9.98 -10.57 -4.37
CA ILE A 160 9.80 -10.50 -2.91
C ILE A 160 8.61 -9.61 -2.61
N GLU A 161 7.70 -10.13 -1.78
CA GLU A 161 6.53 -9.41 -1.30
C GLU A 161 6.53 -9.30 0.23
N VAL A 162 5.79 -8.34 0.76
CA VAL A 162 5.54 -8.26 2.20
C VAL A 162 4.83 -9.54 2.66
N ASN A 163 5.30 -10.13 3.76
CA ASN A 163 4.83 -11.40 4.32
C ASN A 163 5.09 -12.67 3.47
N SER A 164 5.80 -12.55 2.35
CA SER A 164 6.21 -13.69 1.51
C SER A 164 7.74 -13.65 1.27
N PRO A 165 8.52 -14.05 2.29
CA PRO A 165 9.97 -13.98 2.18
C PRO A 165 10.53 -14.99 1.18
N LEU A 166 11.56 -14.58 0.46
CA LEU A 166 12.35 -15.48 -0.37
C LEU A 166 13.31 -16.29 0.50
N SER A 167 13.32 -17.62 0.32
CA SER A 167 14.24 -18.51 1.03
C SER A 167 15.32 -19.04 0.08
N VAL A 168 16.59 -18.75 0.38
CA VAL A 168 17.75 -19.15 -0.42
C VAL A 168 18.89 -19.57 0.50
N GLU A 169 19.42 -20.78 0.30
CA GLU A 169 20.59 -21.32 1.02
C GLU A 169 20.55 -21.14 2.55
N GLY A 170 19.34 -21.27 3.13
CA GLY A 170 19.12 -21.10 4.58
C GLY A 170 18.98 -19.66 5.05
N TRP A 171 19.00 -18.68 4.14
CA TRP A 171 18.63 -17.30 4.38
C TRP A 171 17.18 -17.05 4.02
N LYS A 172 16.55 -16.16 4.76
CA LYS A 172 15.24 -15.60 4.43
C LYS A 172 15.40 -14.11 4.15
N ILE A 173 14.89 -13.65 3.02
CA ILE A 173 14.97 -12.28 2.56
C ILE A 173 13.55 -11.70 2.63
N TYR A 174 13.38 -10.69 3.47
CA TYR A 174 12.11 -10.00 3.70
C TYR A 174 12.12 -8.61 3.07
N GLN A 175 11.00 -8.19 2.55
CA GLN A 175 10.73 -6.79 2.22
C GLN A 175 10.45 -6.04 3.53
N LEU A 176 11.33 -5.11 3.94
CA LEU A 176 11.20 -4.37 5.19
C LEU A 176 10.59 -2.98 4.99
N SER A 177 11.13 -2.20 4.05
CA SER A 177 10.74 -0.81 3.85
C SER A 177 11.11 -0.33 2.43
N TYR A 178 10.77 0.92 2.13
CA TYR A 178 11.07 1.61 0.88
C TYR A 178 11.21 3.11 1.13
N ASP A 179 11.60 3.92 0.13
CA ASP A 179 11.61 5.36 0.25
C ASP A 179 10.19 5.93 0.20
N THR A 180 9.62 6.20 1.37
CA THR A 180 8.27 6.73 1.53
C THR A 180 8.09 8.15 0.99
N SER A 181 9.19 8.91 0.83
CA SER A 181 9.12 10.28 0.31
C SER A 181 8.71 10.33 -1.16
N MET A 182 9.05 9.30 -1.93
CA MET A 182 8.66 9.15 -3.33
C MET A 182 7.34 8.37 -3.53
N GLY A 183 6.80 7.75 -2.46
CA GLY A 183 5.59 6.94 -2.51
C GLY A 183 5.71 5.80 -3.53
N ARG A 184 4.71 5.64 -4.39
CA ARG A 184 4.69 4.57 -5.42
C ARG A 184 5.81 4.68 -6.46
N TRP A 185 6.52 5.81 -6.50
CA TRP A 185 7.62 6.06 -7.42
C TRP A 185 8.99 5.78 -6.79
N SER A 186 9.02 5.12 -5.63
CA SER A 186 10.28 4.73 -4.99
C SER A 186 11.09 3.79 -5.90
N GLU A 187 12.35 4.10 -6.04
CA GLU A 187 13.35 3.28 -6.75
C GLU A 187 14.19 2.44 -5.78
N THR A 188 13.89 2.53 -4.49
CA THR A 188 14.64 1.83 -3.45
C THR A 188 13.77 0.90 -2.65
N SER A 189 14.34 -0.24 -2.30
CA SER A 189 13.74 -1.25 -1.45
C SER A 189 14.72 -1.63 -0.35
N VAL A 190 14.28 -1.61 0.89
CA VAL A 190 15.05 -2.06 2.04
C VAL A 190 14.70 -3.51 2.32
N LEU A 191 15.68 -4.39 2.20
CA LEU A 191 15.53 -5.81 2.42
C LEU A 191 16.21 -6.22 3.72
N GLU A 192 15.57 -7.09 4.49
CA GLU A 192 16.11 -7.70 5.69
C GLU A 192 16.51 -9.15 5.39
N LEU A 193 17.75 -9.50 5.74
CA LEU A 193 18.29 -10.85 5.56
C LEU A 193 18.41 -11.52 6.91
N VAL A 194 17.67 -12.61 7.10
CA VAL A 194 17.66 -13.36 8.36
C VAL A 194 18.15 -14.79 8.12
N ARG A 195 19.06 -15.23 8.97
CA ARG A 195 19.48 -16.65 9.03
C ARG A 195 19.35 -17.14 10.45
N ASP A 196 18.42 -18.08 10.67
CA ASP A 196 18.23 -18.70 11.98
C ASP A 196 18.40 -20.22 11.89
N PRO A 197 19.59 -20.76 12.18
CA PRO A 197 19.85 -22.20 12.14
C PRO A 197 19.18 -22.96 13.29
N TRP A 198 18.69 -22.26 14.34
CA TRP A 198 18.06 -22.87 15.51
C TRP A 198 16.55 -23.03 15.39
N LEU A 199 15.94 -22.39 14.42
CA LEU A 199 14.50 -22.41 14.20
C LEU A 199 13.90 -23.84 14.12
N PRO A 200 14.50 -24.84 13.46
CA PRO A 200 13.97 -26.22 13.46
C PRO A 200 13.92 -26.84 14.86
N PHE A 201 14.89 -26.54 15.74
CA PHE A 201 14.89 -27.06 17.10
C PHE A 201 13.80 -26.44 17.95
N VAL A 202 13.49 -25.15 17.73
CA VAL A 202 12.35 -24.47 18.38
C VAL A 202 11.03 -25.13 17.98
N TYR A 203 10.83 -25.40 16.68
CA TYR A 203 9.62 -26.09 16.22
C TYR A 203 9.53 -27.53 16.73
N ALA A 204 10.63 -28.25 16.81
CA ALA A 204 10.64 -29.59 17.41
C ALA A 204 10.23 -29.55 18.88
N GLY A 205 10.74 -28.57 19.65
CA GLY A 205 10.37 -28.37 21.05
C GLY A 205 8.88 -28.02 21.21
N LEU A 206 8.35 -27.14 20.38
CA LEU A 206 6.94 -26.78 20.36
C LEU A 206 6.06 -28.00 20.02
N GLY A 207 6.46 -28.79 19.03
CA GLY A 207 5.77 -30.04 18.66
C GLY A 207 5.73 -31.05 19.79
N MET A 208 6.84 -31.25 20.50
CA MET A 208 6.89 -32.13 21.68
C MET A 208 5.97 -31.62 22.80
N MET A 209 5.94 -30.32 23.03
CA MET A 209 5.04 -29.73 24.03
C MET A 209 3.56 -29.93 23.69
N MET A 210 3.18 -29.76 22.42
CA MET A 210 1.82 -30.05 21.95
C MET A 210 1.46 -31.52 22.12
N LEU A 211 2.35 -32.45 21.76
CA LEU A 211 2.13 -33.89 21.95
C LEU A 211 1.99 -34.26 23.42
N GLY A 212 2.80 -33.64 24.30
CA GLY A 212 2.69 -33.81 25.75
C GLY A 212 1.33 -33.37 26.30
N ALA A 213 0.84 -32.21 25.83
CA ALA A 213 -0.50 -31.73 26.21
C ALA A 213 -1.61 -32.69 25.77
N VAL A 214 -1.58 -33.15 24.51
CA VAL A 214 -2.55 -34.15 24.01
C VAL A 214 -2.49 -35.42 24.82
N PHE A 215 -1.31 -35.96 25.12
CA PHE A 215 -1.14 -37.14 25.95
C PHE A 215 -1.72 -36.96 27.35
N MET A 216 -1.50 -35.78 27.95
CA MET A 216 -2.06 -35.46 29.27
C MET A 216 -3.60 -35.48 29.26
N PHE A 217 -4.23 -34.85 28.25
CA PHE A 217 -5.68 -34.86 28.12
C PHE A 217 -6.26 -36.29 27.94
N LEU A 218 -5.64 -37.11 27.10
CA LEU A 218 -6.06 -38.49 26.87
C LEU A 218 -5.91 -39.35 28.15
N SER A 219 -4.83 -39.15 28.90
CA SER A 219 -4.61 -39.86 30.16
C SER A 219 -5.59 -39.46 31.26
N LEU A 220 -6.02 -38.22 31.28
CA LEU A 220 -7.05 -37.73 32.20
C LEU A 220 -8.44 -38.32 31.87
N GLN A 221 -8.78 -38.48 30.61
CA GLN A 221 -10.03 -39.14 30.19
C GLN A 221 -10.07 -40.60 30.62
N ARG A 222 -9.01 -41.37 30.38
CA ARG A 222 -8.92 -42.77 30.81
C ARG A 222 -9.05 -42.97 32.33
N ARG A 223 -8.54 -42.03 33.14
CA ARG A 223 -8.71 -42.09 34.60
C ARG A 223 -10.13 -41.85 35.09
N LYS A 224 -10.98 -41.14 34.32
CA LYS A 224 -12.38 -40.96 34.66
C LYS A 224 -13.20 -42.22 34.38
N GLU A 225 -12.95 -42.90 33.26
CA GLU A 225 -13.63 -44.15 32.90
C GLU A 225 -13.33 -45.32 33.84
N THR A 226 -12.19 -45.31 34.55
CA THR A 226 -11.79 -46.39 35.48
C THR A 226 -12.36 -46.17 36.90
N LYS A 227 -13.07 -45.06 37.16
CA LYS A 227 -13.65 -44.73 38.48
C LYS A 227 -15.18 -44.82 38.51
N GLU A 228 -15.83 -45.15 37.40
CA GLU A 228 -17.24 -45.61 37.33
C GLU A 228 -17.27 -47.14 37.27
#